data_75399eb3cdf5042329f44602e290b85e
#
_entry.id   75399eb3cdf5042329f44602e290b85e
#
_cell.length_a   1.000
_cell.length_b   1.000
_cell.length_c   1.000
_cell.angle_alpha   90.00
_cell.angle_beta   90.00
_cell.angle_gamma   90.00
#
_symmetry.space_group_name_H-M   'P 1'
#
loop_
_entity.id
_entity.type
_entity.pdbx_description
1 polymer ?
#
loop_
_entity_poly.entity_id
_entity_poly.type
_entity_poly.pdbx_seq_one_letter_code
_entity_poly.pdbx_strand_id
1 'polypeptide(L)'
;MFPNRMTQDGEARQRLVGTIHEKISLFRASPRRRRPRPTAAVVAGLLLVFVLWLAPSAARAGAFDINDTGWEGGSELLEIARSELGASRVLAVAVLNWEEVQPEDGVLAIHPLQSMDADETTAFMKAGGRLAIVDDYGLGEETLKRFHIERMPAPTRPVSALRNRAALAIAEPVVDVVAGRSQGPHPVVSHVQQLVTNHATGLRHPNLSPVLRIRAIGEPDGIVAVAGQVGKGRLFAMSDPSAMINQMLRYPGNRAFVAGLSRYLVDDDGNQRRQGKLWIVTNKFGEEGAFGGKTTLRKDIESQLKAIANALAEARRDGFPGWALVLLAALCAMGLAMWVSRATGRPYQSPLPRYARAVPLIAQGGVAGRFAMLAAPSSPRSLALLELKSALYECLAHKLDLAAEPGPAELAKIAQRAGSLDESSHSALKEILTFMHETESAVVAGRPARVSRAMLSRASQVVREVLAACGADGGPHASAGHGPPRVHQLAAAPFAESAPSPPNQNAGESPG
;
A
#
# COMPACT_ATOMS: atom_id res chain seq x y z
N MET A 1 81.84 -62.08 8.86
CA MET A 1 81.46 -61.34 7.63
C MET A 1 80.11 -60.65 7.98
N PHE A 2 80.14 -59.41 8.46
CA PHE A 2 78.95 -58.65 8.81
C PHE A 2 78.88 -57.45 7.81
N PRO A 3 77.73 -57.26 7.11
CA PRO A 3 77.60 -56.08 6.25
C PRO A 3 76.93 -54.93 7.03
N ASN A 4 77.46 -53.83 6.80
CA ASN A 4 77.26 -52.45 7.11
C ASN A 4 75.82 -51.97 7.35
N ARG A 5 75.46 -51.62 8.63
CA ARG A 5 74.17 -51.05 9.02
C ARG A 5 74.09 -49.52 8.91
N MET A 6 75.14 -48.87 8.37
CA MET A 6 75.21 -47.41 8.40
C MET A 6 74.61 -46.68 7.16
N THR A 7 74.22 -47.39 6.14
CA THR A 7 73.70 -46.74 4.90
C THR A 7 72.15 -46.64 4.82
N GLN A 8 71.42 -47.39 5.66
CA GLN A 8 69.94 -47.35 5.59
C GLN A 8 69.31 -46.16 6.38
N ASP A 9 69.96 -45.65 7.41
CA ASP A 9 69.45 -44.48 8.20
C ASP A 9 69.57 -43.15 7.50
N GLY A 10 70.49 -43.01 6.54
CA GLY A 10 70.69 -41.80 5.74
C GLY A 10 69.56 -41.62 4.70
N GLU A 11 69.16 -42.70 4.03
CA GLU A 11 68.08 -42.63 3.05
C GLU A 11 66.71 -42.44 3.67
N ALA A 12 66.47 -42.99 4.85
CA ALA A 12 65.21 -42.78 5.58
C ALA A 12 65.03 -41.33 6.04
N ARG A 13 66.11 -40.69 6.50
CA ARG A 13 66.07 -39.25 6.85
C ARG A 13 65.89 -38.35 5.64
N GLN A 14 66.52 -38.62 4.49
CA GLN A 14 66.31 -37.85 3.28
C GLN A 14 64.90 -37.98 2.73
N ARG A 15 64.28 -39.16 2.80
CA ARG A 15 62.87 -39.37 2.39
C ARG A 15 61.89 -38.63 3.32
N LEU A 16 62.20 -38.57 4.64
CA LEU A 16 61.32 -37.90 5.58
C LEU A 16 61.35 -36.35 5.41
N VAL A 17 62.55 -35.82 5.14
CA VAL A 17 62.72 -34.37 4.89
C VAL A 17 62.10 -33.94 3.55
N GLY A 18 62.22 -34.79 2.49
CA GLY A 18 61.57 -34.57 1.21
C GLY A 18 60.01 -34.56 1.33
N THR A 19 59.44 -35.50 2.08
CA THR A 19 58.01 -35.60 2.28
C THR A 19 57.45 -34.44 3.11
N ILE A 20 58.21 -33.90 4.04
CA ILE A 20 57.82 -32.72 4.85
C ILE A 20 57.88 -31.44 4.00
N HIS A 21 58.87 -31.30 3.13
CA HIS A 21 58.97 -30.13 2.24
C HIS A 21 57.87 -30.14 1.18
N GLU A 22 57.50 -31.27 0.62
CA GLU A 22 56.44 -31.44 -0.36
C GLU A 22 55.05 -31.16 0.29
N LYS A 23 54.82 -31.58 1.51
CA LYS A 23 53.56 -31.25 2.24
C LYS A 23 53.47 -29.78 2.65
N ILE A 24 54.61 -29.12 2.90
CA ILE A 24 54.61 -27.67 3.23
C ILE A 24 54.42 -26.83 1.97
N SER A 25 54.86 -27.26 0.79
CA SER A 25 54.65 -26.57 -0.48
C SER A 25 53.21 -26.70 -0.96
N LEU A 26 52.53 -27.83 -0.70
CA LEU A 26 51.11 -28.04 -1.00
C LEU A 26 50.18 -27.18 -0.13
N PHE A 27 50.61 -26.73 1.06
CA PHE A 27 49.82 -25.84 1.91
C PHE A 27 49.96 -24.35 1.52
N ARG A 28 50.92 -23.99 0.63
CA ARG A 28 51.19 -22.59 0.23
C ARG A 28 50.46 -22.14 -1.02
N ALA A 29 49.76 -23.02 -1.73
CA ALA A 29 49.12 -22.68 -3.01
C ALA A 29 47.61 -23.07 -3.01
N SER A 30 46.90 -22.87 -1.92
CA SER A 30 45.43 -22.84 -1.97
C SER A 30 45.01 -21.47 -2.49
N PRO A 31 44.48 -21.33 -3.72
CA PRO A 31 43.89 -20.09 -4.15
C PRO A 31 42.73 -19.85 -3.19
N ARG A 32 42.80 -18.79 -2.39
CA ARG A 32 41.66 -18.29 -1.62
C ARG A 32 40.54 -18.09 -2.63
N ARG A 33 39.65 -19.08 -2.80
CA ARG A 33 38.35 -18.91 -3.44
C ARG A 33 37.71 -17.76 -2.71
N ARG A 34 37.72 -16.60 -3.34
CA ARG A 34 36.89 -15.47 -2.93
C ARG A 34 35.46 -16.02 -2.91
N ARG A 35 34.96 -16.35 -1.75
CA ARG A 35 33.52 -16.65 -1.60
C ARG A 35 32.79 -15.47 -2.26
N PRO A 36 31.92 -15.72 -3.26
CA PRO A 36 31.16 -14.65 -3.86
C PRO A 36 30.46 -13.92 -2.70
N ARG A 37 30.62 -12.61 -2.67
CA ARG A 37 29.97 -11.78 -1.66
C ARG A 37 28.48 -12.09 -1.76
N PRO A 38 27.79 -12.44 -0.66
CA PRO A 38 26.36 -12.83 -0.68
C PRO A 38 25.47 -11.75 -1.32
N THR A 39 25.94 -10.52 -1.38
CA THR A 39 25.30 -9.39 -2.08
C THR A 39 25.13 -9.59 -3.60
N ALA A 40 26.10 -10.19 -4.28
CA ALA A 40 26.01 -10.40 -5.73
C ALA A 40 25.00 -11.51 -6.09
N ALA A 41 24.90 -12.56 -5.28
CA ALA A 41 23.92 -13.64 -5.49
C ALA A 41 22.49 -13.18 -5.20
N VAL A 42 22.30 -12.34 -4.19
CA VAL A 42 21.00 -11.76 -3.84
C VAL A 42 20.56 -10.77 -4.93
N VAL A 43 21.45 -9.92 -5.43
CA VAL A 43 21.15 -8.97 -6.52
C VAL A 43 20.84 -9.72 -7.83
N ALA A 44 21.57 -10.77 -8.15
CA ALA A 44 21.29 -11.60 -9.34
C ALA A 44 19.96 -12.35 -9.21
N GLY A 45 19.61 -12.84 -8.01
CA GLY A 45 18.32 -13.47 -7.73
C GLY A 45 17.15 -12.48 -7.85
N LEU A 46 17.30 -11.28 -7.32
CA LEU A 46 16.31 -10.21 -7.45
C LEU A 46 16.13 -9.74 -8.89
N LEU A 47 17.22 -9.63 -9.66
CA LEU A 47 17.17 -9.31 -11.09
C LEU A 47 16.49 -10.42 -11.91
N LEU A 48 16.71 -11.68 -11.59
CA LEU A 48 16.06 -12.81 -12.27
C LEU A 48 14.55 -12.83 -11.96
N VAL A 49 14.16 -12.62 -10.72
CA VAL A 49 12.74 -12.48 -10.33
C VAL A 49 12.11 -11.27 -11.03
N PHE A 50 12.83 -10.15 -11.15
CA PHE A 50 12.38 -8.96 -11.84
C PHE A 50 12.21 -9.17 -13.35
N VAL A 51 13.11 -9.91 -14.01
CA VAL A 51 13.02 -10.24 -15.45
C VAL A 51 11.90 -11.26 -15.73
N LEU A 52 11.73 -12.27 -14.87
CA LEU A 52 10.60 -13.21 -14.98
C LEU A 52 9.25 -12.51 -14.77
N TRP A 53 9.25 -11.40 -14.12
CA TRP A 53 8.09 -10.59 -13.78
C TRP A 53 7.73 -9.55 -14.85
N LEU A 54 8.71 -9.11 -15.64
CA LEU A 54 8.50 -8.29 -16.84
C LEU A 54 8.00 -9.11 -18.05
N ALA A 55 7.89 -10.44 -17.91
CA ALA A 55 7.23 -11.24 -18.94
C ALA A 55 5.79 -10.72 -19.08
N PRO A 56 5.39 -10.19 -20.26
CA PRO A 56 4.03 -9.72 -20.44
C PRO A 56 3.12 -10.92 -20.18
N SER A 57 2.36 -10.87 -19.11
CA SER A 57 1.19 -11.72 -19.00
C SER A 57 0.36 -11.38 -20.22
N ALA A 58 0.19 -12.32 -21.14
CA ALA A 58 -0.73 -12.18 -22.24
C ALA A 58 -2.07 -11.78 -21.60
N ALA A 59 -2.47 -10.52 -21.79
CA ALA A 59 -3.75 -10.03 -21.32
C ALA A 59 -4.78 -10.93 -22.00
N ARG A 60 -5.31 -11.90 -21.26
CA ARG A 60 -6.46 -12.67 -21.71
C ARG A 60 -7.59 -11.64 -21.75
N ALA A 61 -7.98 -11.26 -22.98
CA ALA A 61 -9.22 -10.56 -23.20
C ALA A 61 -10.32 -11.35 -22.46
N GLY A 62 -10.99 -10.69 -21.53
CA GLY A 62 -12.02 -11.33 -20.71
C GLY A 62 -13.30 -11.47 -21.53
N ALA A 63 -14.15 -12.41 -21.17
CA ALA A 63 -15.50 -12.49 -21.70
C ALA A 63 -16.21 -11.13 -21.59
N PHE A 64 -16.98 -10.73 -22.57
CA PHE A 64 -17.68 -9.44 -22.70
C PHE A 64 -16.77 -8.19 -22.86
N ASP A 65 -15.47 -8.35 -23.14
CA ASP A 65 -14.66 -7.19 -23.50
C ASP A 65 -15.13 -6.63 -24.84
N ILE A 66 -15.51 -5.35 -24.83
CA ILE A 66 -16.10 -4.68 -26.01
C ILE A 66 -15.10 -4.52 -27.16
N ASN A 67 -13.81 -4.58 -26.88
CA ASN A 67 -12.74 -4.48 -27.88
C ASN A 67 -12.25 -5.86 -28.35
N ASP A 68 -12.69 -6.94 -27.70
CA ASP A 68 -12.29 -8.28 -28.08
C ASP A 68 -13.05 -8.77 -29.30
N THR A 69 -12.32 -9.17 -30.36
CA THR A 69 -12.84 -9.78 -31.57
C THR A 69 -13.03 -11.29 -31.46
N GLY A 70 -12.62 -11.89 -30.33
CA GLY A 70 -12.82 -13.30 -30.03
C GLY A 70 -14.31 -13.67 -29.93
N TRP A 71 -14.58 -14.93 -29.77
CA TRP A 71 -15.97 -15.45 -29.79
C TRP A 71 -16.79 -14.99 -28.54
N GLU A 72 -16.15 -14.73 -27.40
CA GLU A 72 -16.77 -14.21 -26.18
C GLU A 72 -16.74 -12.67 -26.09
N GLY A 73 -16.09 -11.99 -27.02
CA GLY A 73 -15.97 -10.54 -27.05
C GLY A 73 -17.26 -9.84 -27.45
N GLY A 74 -17.24 -8.50 -27.37
CA GLY A 74 -18.35 -7.61 -27.67
C GLY A 74 -18.13 -6.67 -28.88
N SER A 75 -17.06 -6.88 -29.67
CA SER A 75 -16.72 -5.97 -30.77
C SER A 75 -17.82 -5.88 -31.86
N GLU A 76 -18.54 -6.97 -32.18
CA GLU A 76 -19.66 -6.93 -33.10
C GLU A 76 -20.86 -6.15 -32.56
N LEU A 77 -21.09 -6.20 -31.23
CA LEU A 77 -22.12 -5.37 -30.61
C LEU A 77 -21.79 -3.87 -30.78
N LEU A 78 -20.55 -3.48 -30.56
CA LEU A 78 -20.10 -2.09 -30.75
C LEU A 78 -20.25 -1.65 -32.20
N GLU A 79 -19.93 -2.53 -33.15
CA GLU A 79 -20.09 -2.27 -34.58
C GLU A 79 -21.56 -2.10 -34.97
N ILE A 80 -22.45 -2.98 -34.50
CA ILE A 80 -23.88 -2.87 -34.72
C ILE A 80 -24.43 -1.56 -34.15
N ALA A 81 -24.09 -1.23 -32.90
CA ALA A 81 -24.56 0.00 -32.29
C ALA A 81 -24.07 1.25 -33.06
N ARG A 82 -22.81 1.25 -33.51
CA ARG A 82 -22.24 2.33 -34.31
C ARG A 82 -22.86 2.44 -35.70
N SER A 83 -23.22 1.33 -36.33
CA SER A 83 -23.92 1.33 -37.63
C SER A 83 -25.34 1.89 -37.52
N GLU A 84 -26.02 1.64 -36.38
CA GLU A 84 -27.39 2.10 -36.15
C GLU A 84 -27.49 3.58 -35.75
N LEU A 85 -26.58 4.03 -34.88
CA LEU A 85 -26.63 5.36 -34.24
C LEU A 85 -25.63 6.36 -34.82
N GLY A 86 -24.63 5.89 -35.53
CA GLY A 86 -23.44 6.65 -35.91
C GLY A 86 -22.31 6.55 -34.89
N ALA A 87 -21.05 6.50 -35.36
CA ALA A 87 -19.88 6.26 -34.53
C ALA A 87 -19.67 7.33 -33.45
N SER A 88 -20.06 8.58 -33.70
CA SER A 88 -19.90 9.69 -32.74
C SER A 88 -20.88 9.63 -31.57
N ARG A 89 -21.94 8.85 -31.67
CA ARG A 89 -22.97 8.70 -30.64
C ARG A 89 -22.78 7.46 -29.75
N VAL A 90 -21.82 6.60 -30.06
CA VAL A 90 -21.59 5.35 -29.30
C VAL A 90 -20.23 5.35 -28.64
N LEU A 91 -20.24 5.36 -27.34
CA LEU A 91 -19.06 5.40 -26.49
C LEU A 91 -18.95 4.10 -25.69
N ALA A 92 -17.89 3.34 -25.93
CA ALA A 92 -17.53 2.21 -25.07
C ALA A 92 -16.52 2.70 -24.04
N VAL A 93 -16.87 2.63 -22.76
CA VAL A 93 -16.08 3.25 -21.69
C VAL A 93 -15.73 2.24 -20.61
N ALA A 94 -14.48 2.35 -20.15
CA ALA A 94 -14.02 1.62 -18.97
C ALA A 94 -14.32 2.38 -17.66
N VAL A 95 -14.58 3.68 -17.76
CA VAL A 95 -15.01 4.53 -16.63
C VAL A 95 -16.21 5.33 -17.09
N LEU A 96 -17.32 5.18 -16.38
CA LEU A 96 -18.53 5.96 -16.61
C LEU A 96 -18.45 7.24 -15.77
N ASN A 97 -18.23 8.36 -16.43
CA ASN A 97 -18.23 9.66 -15.77
C ASN A 97 -19.65 10.24 -15.77
N TRP A 98 -20.32 10.20 -14.64
CA TRP A 98 -21.70 10.69 -14.50
C TRP A 98 -21.89 12.18 -14.77
N GLU A 99 -20.81 12.99 -14.69
CA GLU A 99 -20.88 14.42 -15.02
C GLU A 99 -21.04 14.67 -16.54
N GLU A 100 -20.58 13.71 -17.36
CA GLU A 100 -20.67 13.80 -18.82
C GLU A 100 -21.97 13.22 -19.37
N VAL A 101 -22.66 12.38 -18.58
CA VAL A 101 -23.91 11.72 -18.97
C VAL A 101 -25.06 12.73 -18.90
N GLN A 102 -25.81 12.82 -20.00
CA GLN A 102 -26.95 13.72 -20.12
C GLN A 102 -28.28 12.98 -19.97
N PRO A 103 -29.40 13.66 -19.62
CA PRO A 103 -30.72 13.04 -19.50
C PRO A 103 -31.22 12.38 -20.79
N GLU A 104 -30.72 12.81 -21.95
CA GLU A 104 -31.06 12.26 -23.27
C GLU A 104 -30.28 11.00 -23.60
N ASP A 105 -29.25 10.68 -22.85
CA ASP A 105 -28.36 9.54 -23.10
C ASP A 105 -29.03 8.20 -22.73
N GLY A 106 -28.44 7.14 -23.25
CA GLY A 106 -28.68 5.77 -22.84
C GLY A 106 -27.44 5.14 -22.25
N VAL A 107 -27.60 4.36 -21.20
CA VAL A 107 -26.53 3.56 -20.59
C VAL A 107 -26.86 2.08 -20.75
N LEU A 108 -25.92 1.31 -21.28
CA LEU A 108 -26.03 -0.14 -21.48
C LEU A 108 -24.92 -0.80 -20.62
N ALA A 109 -25.30 -1.47 -19.55
CA ALA A 109 -24.40 -2.25 -18.70
C ALA A 109 -24.52 -3.75 -19.04
N ILE A 110 -23.39 -4.38 -19.38
CA ILE A 110 -23.35 -5.77 -19.82
C ILE A 110 -22.50 -6.57 -18.82
N HIS A 111 -23.11 -7.55 -18.19
CA HIS A 111 -22.48 -8.45 -17.22
C HIS A 111 -21.57 -7.71 -16.22
N PRO A 112 -22.08 -6.72 -15.49
CA PRO A 112 -21.28 -5.91 -14.61
C PRO A 112 -20.70 -6.77 -13.47
N LEU A 113 -19.38 -6.72 -13.27
CA LEU A 113 -18.68 -7.37 -12.16
C LEU A 113 -18.54 -6.47 -10.93
N GLN A 114 -19.20 -5.33 -10.96
CA GLN A 114 -19.39 -4.42 -9.83
C GLN A 114 -20.79 -3.81 -9.89
N SER A 115 -21.35 -3.46 -8.74
CA SER A 115 -22.65 -2.80 -8.68
C SER A 115 -22.53 -1.36 -9.15
N MET A 116 -23.52 -0.90 -9.94
CA MET A 116 -23.64 0.51 -10.32
C MET A 116 -24.04 1.37 -9.10
N ASP A 117 -23.57 2.61 -9.08
CA ASP A 117 -23.95 3.56 -8.04
C ASP A 117 -25.47 3.79 -8.08
N ALA A 118 -26.12 3.45 -6.98
CA ALA A 118 -27.57 3.46 -6.86
C ALA A 118 -28.15 4.88 -6.89
N ASP A 119 -27.41 5.86 -6.35
CA ASP A 119 -27.87 7.24 -6.26
C ASP A 119 -27.73 7.94 -7.61
N GLU A 120 -26.61 7.75 -8.30
CA GLU A 120 -26.37 8.32 -9.62
C GLU A 120 -27.30 7.69 -10.67
N THR A 121 -27.44 6.37 -10.65
CA THR A 121 -28.38 5.65 -11.50
C THR A 121 -29.82 6.13 -11.31
N THR A 122 -30.23 6.34 -10.02
CA THR A 122 -31.57 6.84 -9.72
C THR A 122 -31.74 8.30 -10.16
N ALA A 123 -30.72 9.15 -9.97
CA ALA A 123 -30.76 10.55 -10.40
C ALA A 123 -30.88 10.64 -11.94
N PHE A 124 -30.10 9.86 -12.67
CA PHE A 124 -30.14 9.74 -14.12
C PHE A 124 -31.53 9.33 -14.62
N MET A 125 -32.09 8.26 -14.03
CA MET A 125 -33.43 7.77 -14.40
C MET A 125 -34.53 8.79 -14.10
N LYS A 126 -34.48 9.49 -12.96
CA LYS A 126 -35.41 10.57 -12.59
C LYS A 126 -35.35 11.74 -13.56
N ALA A 127 -34.18 12.06 -14.09
CA ALA A 127 -34.01 13.13 -15.07
C ALA A 127 -34.53 12.77 -16.46
N GLY A 128 -34.76 11.49 -16.74
CA GLY A 128 -35.28 10.99 -18.05
C GLY A 128 -34.31 10.09 -18.81
N GLY A 129 -33.20 9.71 -18.17
CA GLY A 129 -32.22 8.80 -18.75
C GLY A 129 -32.77 7.40 -19.01
N ARG A 130 -32.14 6.66 -19.91
CA ARG A 130 -32.53 5.30 -20.23
C ARG A 130 -31.42 4.32 -19.88
N LEU A 131 -31.76 3.32 -19.08
CA LEU A 131 -30.83 2.33 -18.59
C LEU A 131 -31.20 0.94 -19.10
N ALA A 132 -30.23 0.22 -19.65
CA ALA A 132 -30.33 -1.21 -19.90
C ALA A 132 -29.31 -1.96 -19.04
N ILE A 133 -29.79 -2.97 -18.34
CA ILE A 133 -28.96 -3.89 -17.54
C ILE A 133 -29.13 -5.28 -18.12
N VAL A 134 -28.05 -5.85 -18.62
CA VAL A 134 -28.06 -7.20 -19.21
C VAL A 134 -27.10 -8.05 -18.37
N ASP A 135 -27.67 -8.87 -17.50
CA ASP A 135 -26.89 -9.61 -16.51
C ASP A 135 -27.59 -10.90 -16.05
N ASP A 136 -26.82 -11.99 -15.98
CA ASP A 136 -27.29 -13.30 -15.49
C ASP A 136 -26.74 -13.61 -14.08
N TYR A 137 -25.42 -13.71 -13.93
CA TYR A 137 -24.73 -14.10 -12.70
C TYR A 137 -23.69 -13.06 -12.24
N GLY A 138 -23.67 -11.88 -12.84
CA GLY A 138 -22.81 -10.77 -12.44
C GLY A 138 -23.31 -10.04 -11.19
N LEU A 139 -22.75 -8.88 -10.91
CA LEU A 139 -23.12 -8.02 -9.77
C LEU A 139 -24.22 -6.99 -10.14
N GLY A 140 -24.83 -7.09 -11.30
CA GLY A 140 -26.01 -6.30 -11.67
C GLY A 140 -27.24 -6.59 -10.81
N GLU A 141 -27.24 -7.67 -10.03
CA GLU A 141 -28.35 -8.05 -9.16
C GLU A 141 -28.72 -6.96 -8.12
N GLU A 142 -27.73 -6.25 -7.57
CA GLU A 142 -27.99 -5.15 -6.63
C GLU A 142 -28.78 -4.03 -7.29
N THR A 143 -28.40 -3.67 -8.52
CA THR A 143 -29.12 -2.66 -9.30
C THR A 143 -30.49 -3.17 -9.72
N LEU A 144 -30.63 -4.43 -10.13
CA LEU A 144 -31.91 -5.03 -10.47
C LEU A 144 -32.87 -5.04 -9.26
N LYS A 145 -32.41 -5.44 -8.08
CA LYS A 145 -33.19 -5.43 -6.82
C LYS A 145 -33.66 -4.03 -6.44
N ARG A 146 -32.86 -2.99 -6.69
CA ARG A 146 -33.26 -1.61 -6.44
C ARG A 146 -34.47 -1.20 -7.29
N PHE A 147 -34.57 -1.76 -8.49
CA PHE A 147 -35.73 -1.58 -9.36
C PHE A 147 -36.80 -2.67 -9.16
N HIS A 148 -36.76 -3.43 -8.06
CA HIS A 148 -37.68 -4.51 -7.73
C HIS A 148 -37.76 -5.64 -8.77
N ILE A 149 -36.68 -5.84 -9.54
CA ILE A 149 -36.56 -6.96 -10.47
C ILE A 149 -35.93 -8.13 -9.73
N GLU A 150 -36.64 -9.24 -9.69
CA GLU A 150 -36.17 -10.48 -9.08
C GLU A 150 -35.73 -11.46 -10.16
N ARG A 151 -34.61 -12.15 -9.93
CA ARG A 151 -34.18 -13.26 -10.77
C ARG A 151 -34.95 -14.52 -10.42
N MET A 152 -35.35 -15.26 -11.44
CA MET A 152 -36.06 -16.53 -11.35
C MET A 152 -35.24 -17.62 -12.04
N PRO A 153 -35.41 -18.90 -11.66
CA PRO A 153 -34.82 -20.01 -12.41
C PRO A 153 -35.31 -19.98 -13.88
N ALA A 154 -34.42 -20.39 -14.78
CA ALA A 154 -34.81 -20.63 -16.17
C ALA A 154 -35.74 -21.85 -16.28
N PRO A 155 -36.60 -21.91 -17.29
CA PRO A 155 -37.38 -23.09 -17.60
C PRO A 155 -36.46 -24.29 -17.91
N THR A 156 -36.74 -25.43 -17.31
CA THR A 156 -35.97 -26.65 -17.52
C THR A 156 -36.31 -27.37 -18.84
N ARG A 157 -37.53 -27.13 -19.36
CA ARG A 157 -38.04 -27.76 -20.57
C ARG A 157 -38.53 -26.70 -21.56
N PRO A 158 -37.62 -25.97 -22.22
CA PRO A 158 -38.06 -25.00 -23.23
C PRO A 158 -38.73 -25.70 -24.43
N VAL A 159 -39.79 -25.08 -24.96
CA VAL A 159 -40.49 -25.56 -26.14
C VAL A 159 -39.57 -25.58 -27.38
N SER A 160 -38.70 -24.59 -27.48
CA SER A 160 -37.77 -24.43 -28.60
C SER A 160 -36.35 -24.18 -28.06
N ALA A 161 -35.41 -24.95 -28.55
CA ALA A 161 -33.99 -24.82 -28.15
C ALA A 161 -33.09 -25.14 -29.36
N LEU A 162 -32.03 -24.39 -29.52
CA LEU A 162 -31.03 -24.62 -30.56
C LEU A 162 -30.31 -25.95 -30.29
N ARG A 163 -30.24 -26.80 -31.30
CA ARG A 163 -29.59 -28.12 -31.24
C ARG A 163 -30.12 -29.01 -30.08
N ASN A 164 -31.38 -28.85 -29.70
CA ASN A 164 -32.03 -29.58 -28.58
C ASN A 164 -31.28 -29.41 -27.25
N ARG A 165 -30.59 -28.32 -27.02
CA ARG A 165 -29.92 -28.00 -25.77
C ARG A 165 -30.73 -26.98 -25.00
N ALA A 166 -31.27 -27.34 -23.83
CA ALA A 166 -32.06 -26.44 -22.99
C ALA A 166 -31.33 -25.13 -22.63
N ALA A 167 -30.00 -25.22 -22.49
CA ALA A 167 -29.16 -24.04 -22.25
C ALA A 167 -29.19 -23.00 -23.38
N LEU A 168 -29.44 -23.45 -24.62
CA LEU A 168 -29.59 -22.61 -25.82
C LEU A 168 -31.07 -22.45 -26.17
N ALA A 169 -31.87 -22.09 -25.17
CA ALA A 169 -33.32 -21.87 -25.39
C ALA A 169 -33.55 -20.71 -26.33
N ILE A 170 -34.66 -20.79 -27.07
CA ILE A 170 -35.10 -19.74 -27.98
C ILE A 170 -36.18 -18.90 -27.30
N ALA A 171 -35.86 -17.62 -27.11
CA ALA A 171 -36.83 -16.66 -26.61
C ALA A 171 -37.61 -16.01 -27.76
N GLU A 172 -38.89 -15.75 -27.50
CA GLU A 172 -39.82 -15.13 -28.44
C GLU A 172 -40.28 -13.77 -27.89
N PRO A 173 -40.54 -12.79 -28.75
CA PRO A 173 -41.19 -11.53 -28.34
C PRO A 173 -42.54 -11.79 -27.69
N VAL A 174 -42.82 -11.06 -26.61
CA VAL A 174 -44.15 -11.07 -26.00
C VAL A 174 -45.04 -10.08 -26.74
N VAL A 175 -46.18 -10.56 -27.21
CA VAL A 175 -47.21 -9.75 -27.81
C VAL A 175 -48.39 -9.70 -26.86
N ASP A 176 -48.61 -8.53 -26.25
CA ASP A 176 -49.72 -8.35 -25.32
C ASP A 176 -51.04 -8.21 -26.01
N VAL A 177 -52.07 -8.82 -25.47
CA VAL A 177 -53.43 -8.66 -25.93
C VAL A 177 -54.17 -7.86 -24.85
N VAL A 178 -54.33 -6.55 -25.04
CA VAL A 178 -55.06 -5.69 -24.13
C VAL A 178 -56.45 -5.39 -24.76
N ALA A 179 -57.53 -5.69 -24.03
CA ALA A 179 -58.91 -5.48 -24.44
C ALA A 179 -59.27 -6.04 -25.84
N GLY A 180 -58.69 -7.23 -26.18
CA GLY A 180 -58.95 -7.87 -27.45
C GLY A 180 -58.21 -7.30 -28.66
N ARG A 181 -57.32 -6.32 -28.44
CA ARG A 181 -56.44 -5.79 -29.46
C ARG A 181 -55.00 -6.23 -29.15
N SER A 182 -54.37 -6.84 -30.17
CA SER A 182 -52.96 -7.14 -30.11
C SER A 182 -52.18 -5.81 -30.14
N GLN A 183 -51.46 -5.50 -29.08
CA GLN A 183 -50.42 -4.48 -29.14
C GLN A 183 -49.21 -5.15 -29.82
N GLY A 184 -48.59 -4.45 -30.74
CA GLY A 184 -47.39 -4.94 -31.42
C GLY A 184 -46.28 -5.27 -30.38
N PRO A 185 -45.23 -5.99 -30.79
CA PRO A 185 -44.13 -6.29 -29.92
C PRO A 185 -43.45 -5.00 -29.44
N HIS A 186 -42.81 -5.07 -28.24
CA HIS A 186 -42.06 -3.95 -27.69
C HIS A 186 -41.02 -3.42 -28.71
N PRO A 187 -40.77 -2.10 -28.82
CA PRO A 187 -39.87 -1.50 -29.83
C PRO A 187 -38.50 -2.16 -29.93
N VAL A 188 -37.91 -2.59 -28.79
CA VAL A 188 -36.62 -3.32 -28.77
C VAL A 188 -36.64 -4.57 -29.63
N VAL A 189 -37.77 -5.26 -29.72
CA VAL A 189 -37.93 -6.56 -30.41
C VAL A 189 -38.83 -6.49 -31.63
N SER A 190 -39.14 -5.30 -32.14
CA SER A 190 -40.05 -5.12 -33.28
C SER A 190 -39.62 -5.87 -34.57
N HIS A 191 -38.32 -6.08 -34.74
CA HIS A 191 -37.73 -6.80 -35.87
C HIS A 191 -37.14 -8.17 -35.46
N VAL A 192 -37.40 -8.62 -34.23
CA VAL A 192 -36.95 -9.91 -33.72
C VAL A 192 -38.06 -10.94 -33.84
N GLN A 193 -37.84 -12.02 -34.56
CA GLN A 193 -38.77 -13.15 -34.56
C GLN A 193 -38.43 -14.13 -33.45
N GLN A 194 -37.17 -14.43 -33.29
CA GLN A 194 -36.60 -15.36 -32.31
C GLN A 194 -35.25 -14.87 -31.87
N LEU A 195 -34.96 -15.03 -30.59
CA LEU A 195 -33.66 -14.70 -29.99
C LEU A 195 -33.04 -15.95 -29.36
N VAL A 196 -31.84 -16.31 -29.75
CA VAL A 196 -31.12 -17.43 -29.16
C VAL A 196 -30.47 -16.98 -27.87
N THR A 197 -30.80 -17.66 -26.80
CA THR A 197 -30.18 -17.40 -25.46
C THR A 197 -29.09 -18.42 -25.15
N ASN A 198 -28.26 -18.15 -24.14
CA ASN A 198 -27.26 -19.06 -23.65
C ASN A 198 -27.20 -19.01 -22.11
N HIS A 199 -27.83 -19.97 -21.46
CA HIS A 199 -27.98 -20.05 -20.00
C HIS A 199 -28.76 -18.88 -19.38
N ALA A 200 -29.74 -18.35 -20.09
CA ALA A 200 -30.61 -17.28 -19.56
C ALA A 200 -31.25 -17.69 -18.24
N THR A 201 -31.40 -16.75 -17.33
CA THR A 201 -32.27 -16.91 -16.15
C THR A 201 -33.64 -16.29 -16.42
N GLY A 202 -34.58 -16.42 -15.49
CA GLY A 202 -35.85 -15.70 -15.56
C GLY A 202 -35.76 -14.34 -14.83
N LEU A 203 -36.66 -13.44 -15.18
CA LEU A 203 -36.89 -12.17 -14.47
C LEU A 203 -38.37 -12.05 -14.08
N ARG A 204 -38.60 -11.44 -12.90
CA ARG A 204 -39.96 -11.12 -12.44
C ARG A 204 -39.99 -9.68 -11.94
N HIS A 205 -41.03 -8.94 -12.39
CA HIS A 205 -41.31 -7.60 -11.90
C HIS A 205 -42.83 -7.36 -11.89
N PRO A 206 -43.41 -6.71 -10.88
CA PRO A 206 -44.87 -6.54 -10.80
C PRO A 206 -45.43 -5.61 -11.84
N ASN A 207 -44.71 -4.59 -12.30
CA ASN A 207 -45.24 -3.49 -13.12
C ASN A 207 -44.51 -3.26 -14.44
N LEU A 208 -43.34 -3.88 -14.68
CA LEU A 208 -42.66 -3.79 -15.96
C LEU A 208 -43.26 -4.80 -16.95
N SER A 209 -43.35 -4.38 -18.21
CA SER A 209 -43.88 -5.24 -19.26
C SER A 209 -42.85 -6.30 -19.64
N PRO A 210 -43.28 -7.57 -19.79
CA PRO A 210 -42.40 -8.61 -20.33
C PRO A 210 -42.16 -8.33 -21.84
N VAL A 211 -40.89 -8.44 -22.26
CA VAL A 211 -40.44 -8.15 -23.62
C VAL A 211 -40.11 -9.44 -24.41
N LEU A 212 -39.39 -10.34 -23.75
CA LEU A 212 -38.98 -11.64 -24.27
C LEU A 212 -39.35 -12.74 -23.30
N ARG A 213 -39.80 -13.88 -23.82
CA ARG A 213 -40.07 -15.07 -23.01
C ARG A 213 -39.53 -16.33 -23.67
N ILE A 214 -39.13 -17.28 -22.84
CA ILE A 214 -38.87 -18.66 -23.19
C ILE A 214 -40.14 -19.45 -22.87
N ARG A 215 -40.81 -20.01 -23.88
CA ARG A 215 -41.97 -20.88 -23.65
C ARG A 215 -41.52 -22.22 -23.09
N ALA A 216 -42.27 -22.76 -22.14
CA ALA A 216 -41.95 -23.99 -21.44
C ALA A 216 -43.02 -25.06 -21.54
N ILE A 217 -42.64 -26.31 -21.39
CA ILE A 217 -43.55 -27.47 -21.43
C ILE A 217 -43.82 -27.93 -20.01
N GLY A 218 -45.09 -27.77 -19.56
CA GLY A 218 -45.51 -28.25 -18.24
C GLY A 218 -45.02 -27.41 -17.06
N GLU A 219 -44.41 -26.28 -17.30
CA GLU A 219 -43.97 -25.29 -16.31
C GLU A 219 -44.27 -23.89 -16.82
N PRO A 220 -44.26 -22.85 -15.95
CA PRO A 220 -44.50 -21.47 -16.42
C PRO A 220 -43.42 -20.98 -17.39
N ASP A 221 -43.83 -20.14 -18.34
CA ASP A 221 -42.90 -19.47 -19.26
C ASP A 221 -41.89 -18.64 -18.48
N GLY A 222 -40.61 -18.67 -18.90
CA GLY A 222 -39.54 -17.85 -18.30
C GLY A 222 -39.47 -16.49 -19.00
N ILE A 223 -39.74 -15.42 -18.29
CA ILE A 223 -39.54 -14.07 -18.81
C ILE A 223 -38.06 -13.74 -18.72
N VAL A 224 -37.40 -13.53 -19.86
CA VAL A 224 -35.96 -13.25 -19.96
C VAL A 224 -35.61 -11.78 -20.13
N ALA A 225 -36.58 -10.96 -20.51
CA ALA A 225 -36.41 -9.51 -20.61
C ALA A 225 -37.68 -8.78 -20.20
N VAL A 226 -37.49 -7.69 -19.45
CA VAL A 226 -38.57 -6.77 -19.03
C VAL A 226 -38.20 -5.34 -19.37
N ALA A 227 -39.17 -4.50 -19.63
CA ALA A 227 -38.96 -3.08 -19.87
C ALA A 227 -40.13 -2.25 -19.39
N GLY A 228 -39.89 -0.99 -19.11
CA GLY A 228 -40.93 -0.04 -18.76
C GLY A 228 -40.41 1.30 -18.29
N GLN A 229 -41.33 2.16 -17.92
CA GLN A 229 -41.04 3.49 -17.44
C GLN A 229 -40.71 3.43 -15.94
N VAL A 230 -39.61 4.09 -15.56
CA VAL A 230 -39.20 4.26 -14.14
C VAL A 230 -38.94 5.76 -13.93
N GLY A 231 -39.82 6.41 -13.21
CA GLY A 231 -39.80 7.87 -13.10
C GLY A 231 -40.06 8.53 -14.43
N LYS A 232 -39.18 9.42 -14.91
CA LYS A 232 -39.20 10.00 -16.26
C LYS A 232 -38.38 9.18 -17.26
N GLY A 233 -37.54 8.27 -16.77
CA GLY A 233 -36.65 7.43 -17.55
C GLY A 233 -37.29 6.12 -17.98
N ARG A 234 -36.51 5.31 -18.66
CA ARG A 234 -36.90 3.97 -19.10
C ARG A 234 -35.87 2.94 -18.70
N LEU A 235 -36.35 1.83 -18.18
CA LEU A 235 -35.52 0.70 -17.79
C LEU A 235 -35.77 -0.45 -18.74
N PHE A 236 -34.69 -1.07 -19.17
CA PHE A 236 -34.70 -2.37 -19.85
C PHE A 236 -33.82 -3.32 -19.04
N ALA A 237 -34.27 -4.51 -18.71
CA ALA A 237 -33.48 -5.53 -18.09
C ALA A 237 -33.60 -6.85 -18.84
N MET A 238 -32.48 -7.54 -19.01
CA MET A 238 -32.40 -8.86 -19.63
C MET A 238 -31.47 -9.76 -18.85
N SER A 239 -31.82 -11.02 -18.71
CA SER A 239 -31.15 -12.03 -17.91
C SER A 239 -30.15 -12.90 -18.66
N ASP A 240 -29.71 -12.49 -19.85
CA ASP A 240 -28.73 -13.23 -20.67
C ASP A 240 -27.78 -12.27 -21.40
N PRO A 241 -26.64 -11.93 -20.81
CA PRO A 241 -25.63 -11.09 -21.47
C PRO A 241 -24.95 -11.83 -22.61
N SER A 242 -24.92 -13.17 -22.60
CA SER A 242 -24.30 -13.96 -23.64
C SER A 242 -24.99 -13.80 -24.99
N ALA A 243 -26.28 -13.41 -25.03
CA ALA A 243 -26.99 -13.14 -26.26
C ALA A 243 -26.34 -12.02 -27.12
N MET A 244 -25.47 -11.20 -26.50
CA MET A 244 -24.79 -10.05 -27.13
C MET A 244 -23.30 -10.28 -27.45
N ILE A 245 -22.75 -11.46 -27.19
CA ILE A 245 -21.34 -11.76 -27.56
C ILE A 245 -21.22 -12.03 -29.06
N ASN A 246 -20.01 -11.83 -29.60
CA ASN A 246 -19.73 -11.98 -31.03
C ASN A 246 -20.25 -13.31 -31.60
N GLN A 247 -20.10 -14.44 -30.91
CA GLN A 247 -20.57 -15.72 -31.37
C GLN A 247 -22.09 -15.79 -31.49
N MET A 248 -22.81 -15.17 -30.56
CA MET A 248 -24.26 -15.18 -30.54
C MET A 248 -24.86 -14.16 -31.51
N LEU A 249 -24.14 -13.11 -31.84
CA LEU A 249 -24.54 -12.10 -32.85
C LEU A 249 -24.50 -12.63 -34.27
N ARG A 250 -24.04 -13.86 -34.50
CA ARG A 250 -24.20 -14.56 -35.79
C ARG A 250 -25.65 -14.94 -36.08
N TYR A 251 -26.51 -15.00 -35.05
CA TYR A 251 -27.93 -15.24 -35.26
C TYR A 251 -28.64 -13.93 -35.61
N PRO A 252 -29.43 -13.93 -36.71
CA PRO A 252 -30.08 -12.68 -37.17
C PRO A 252 -30.96 -12.03 -36.13
N GLY A 253 -31.67 -12.82 -35.32
CA GLY A 253 -32.51 -12.29 -34.25
C GLY A 253 -31.74 -11.59 -33.12
N ASN A 254 -30.56 -12.10 -32.78
CA ASN A 254 -29.69 -11.45 -31.79
C ASN A 254 -29.12 -10.12 -32.31
N ARG A 255 -28.75 -10.08 -33.62
CA ARG A 255 -28.31 -8.82 -34.25
C ARG A 255 -29.44 -7.78 -34.28
N ALA A 256 -30.65 -8.21 -34.71
CA ALA A 256 -31.83 -7.35 -34.75
C ALA A 256 -32.18 -6.82 -33.34
N PHE A 257 -32.02 -7.66 -32.31
CA PHE A 257 -32.22 -7.27 -30.92
C PHE A 257 -31.24 -6.18 -30.48
N VAL A 258 -29.94 -6.34 -30.72
CA VAL A 258 -28.94 -5.34 -30.38
C VAL A 258 -29.20 -4.02 -31.10
N ALA A 259 -29.53 -4.05 -32.37
CA ALA A 259 -29.90 -2.87 -33.14
C ALA A 259 -31.15 -2.19 -32.55
N GLY A 260 -32.19 -2.96 -32.23
CA GLY A 260 -33.42 -2.48 -31.60
C GLY A 260 -33.18 -1.87 -30.21
N LEU A 261 -32.35 -2.52 -29.38
CA LEU A 261 -32.00 -2.03 -28.05
C LEU A 261 -31.21 -0.72 -28.13
N SER A 262 -30.22 -0.66 -29.04
CA SER A 262 -29.42 0.56 -29.23
C SER A 262 -30.31 1.74 -29.61
N ARG A 263 -31.24 1.58 -30.53
CA ARG A 263 -32.24 2.61 -30.91
C ARG A 263 -33.13 2.96 -29.71
N TYR A 264 -33.67 1.98 -29.01
CA TYR A 264 -34.56 2.20 -27.88
C TYR A 264 -33.90 3.05 -26.76
N LEU A 265 -32.61 2.88 -26.56
CA LEU A 265 -31.88 3.61 -25.53
C LEU A 265 -31.60 5.08 -25.88
N VAL A 266 -31.53 5.43 -27.16
CA VAL A 266 -31.02 6.75 -27.58
C VAL A 266 -31.95 7.49 -28.53
N ASP A 267 -32.82 6.77 -29.30
CA ASP A 267 -33.67 7.37 -30.33
C ASP A 267 -35.02 7.88 -29.82
N ASP A 268 -35.71 8.57 -30.73
CA ASP A 268 -36.96 9.25 -30.55
C ASP A 268 -38.12 8.38 -30.10
N ASP A 269 -38.95 8.94 -29.22
CA ASP A 269 -40.25 8.43 -28.84
C ASP A 269 -41.36 8.92 -29.82
N GLY A 270 -40.99 9.29 -31.03
CA GLY A 270 -41.90 9.77 -32.04
C GLY A 270 -42.27 11.27 -31.97
N ASN A 271 -42.11 11.92 -30.82
CA ASN A 271 -42.48 13.35 -30.63
C ASN A 271 -41.31 14.28 -30.28
N GLN A 272 -40.17 13.75 -29.88
CA GLN A 272 -39.00 14.56 -29.49
C GLN A 272 -37.74 13.91 -30.04
N ARG A 273 -36.97 14.64 -30.88
CA ARG A 273 -35.65 14.20 -31.34
C ARG A 273 -34.68 14.17 -30.17
N ARG A 274 -34.39 12.98 -29.67
CA ARG A 274 -33.28 12.78 -28.72
C ARG A 274 -31.97 12.73 -29.53
N GLN A 275 -30.99 13.51 -29.09
CA GLN A 275 -29.64 13.50 -29.69
C GLN A 275 -28.62 12.90 -28.72
N GLY A 276 -29.08 12.09 -27.78
CA GLY A 276 -28.26 11.47 -26.77
C GLY A 276 -27.21 10.51 -27.32
N LYS A 277 -26.29 10.14 -26.51
CA LYS A 277 -25.24 9.16 -26.76
C LYS A 277 -25.57 7.85 -26.08
N LEU A 278 -25.06 6.76 -26.64
CA LEU A 278 -25.11 5.44 -26.01
C LEU A 278 -23.76 5.19 -25.31
N TRP A 279 -23.81 5.07 -23.98
CA TRP A 279 -22.70 4.68 -23.17
C TRP A 279 -22.74 3.18 -22.93
N ILE A 280 -21.77 2.43 -23.48
CA ILE A 280 -21.65 0.99 -23.29
C ILE A 280 -20.61 0.75 -22.22
N VAL A 281 -21.05 0.17 -21.11
CA VAL A 281 -20.24 -0.13 -19.95
C VAL A 281 -20.01 -1.63 -19.89
N THR A 282 -18.78 -2.05 -19.88
CA THR A 282 -18.40 -3.46 -19.87
C THR A 282 -18.33 -4.02 -18.46
N ASN A 283 -18.01 -5.30 -18.34
CA ASN A 283 -17.99 -6.04 -17.09
C ASN A 283 -17.08 -5.41 -16.01
N LYS A 284 -15.93 -4.85 -16.42
CA LYS A 284 -14.99 -4.15 -15.54
C LYS A 284 -15.02 -2.66 -15.84
N PHE A 285 -15.85 -1.93 -15.15
CA PHE A 285 -15.94 -0.49 -15.31
C PHE A 285 -15.75 0.24 -13.99
N GLY A 286 -15.28 1.49 -14.04
CA GLY A 286 -15.27 2.42 -12.91
C GLY A 286 -16.42 3.41 -13.05
N GLU A 287 -16.79 4.06 -11.95
CA GLU A 287 -17.74 5.17 -11.94
C GLU A 287 -17.08 6.37 -11.28
N GLU A 288 -17.23 7.54 -11.91
CA GLU A 288 -16.67 8.79 -11.41
C GLU A 288 -17.72 9.91 -11.54
N GLY A 289 -17.54 10.94 -10.72
CA GLY A 289 -18.40 12.13 -10.76
C GLY A 289 -19.79 11.89 -10.17
N ALA A 290 -20.66 12.90 -10.35
CA ALA A 290 -22.05 12.83 -9.95
C ALA A 290 -22.95 13.36 -11.05
N PHE A 291 -24.07 12.71 -11.29
CA PHE A 291 -25.05 13.14 -12.29
C PHE A 291 -25.58 14.53 -11.97
N GLY A 292 -25.42 15.45 -12.94
CA GLY A 292 -25.81 16.84 -12.74
C GLY A 292 -24.80 17.72 -11.98
N GLY A 293 -23.56 17.26 -11.79
CA GLY A 293 -22.43 18.07 -11.34
C GLY A 293 -22.48 18.52 -9.87
N LYS A 294 -23.27 17.89 -9.02
CA LYS A 294 -23.37 18.21 -7.58
C LYS A 294 -22.59 17.18 -6.75
N THR A 295 -21.28 17.25 -6.80
CA THR A 295 -20.42 16.47 -5.90
C THR A 295 -20.40 17.09 -4.50
N THR A 296 -20.69 16.30 -3.49
CA THR A 296 -20.36 16.65 -2.10
C THR A 296 -19.00 16.05 -1.76
N LEU A 297 -18.16 16.77 -1.01
CA LEU A 297 -16.85 16.28 -0.53
C LEU A 297 -16.91 14.85 0.05
N ARG A 298 -18.05 14.48 0.62
CA ARG A 298 -18.30 13.13 1.12
C ARG A 298 -18.35 12.09 -0.01
N LYS A 299 -18.99 12.43 -1.14
CA LYS A 299 -19.08 11.53 -2.30
C LYS A 299 -17.72 11.35 -2.99
N ASP A 300 -16.90 12.41 -3.05
CA ASP A 300 -15.54 12.31 -3.60
C ASP A 300 -14.67 11.37 -2.77
N ILE A 301 -14.76 11.45 -1.44
CA ILE A 301 -14.03 10.53 -0.55
C ILE A 301 -14.56 9.10 -0.68
N GLU A 302 -15.86 8.93 -0.79
CA GLU A 302 -16.50 7.62 -0.92
C GLU A 302 -16.20 6.97 -2.28
N SER A 303 -16.17 7.74 -3.37
CA SER A 303 -15.75 7.28 -4.69
C SER A 303 -14.29 6.87 -4.73
N GLN A 304 -13.39 7.65 -4.10
CA GLN A 304 -11.98 7.29 -3.97
C GLN A 304 -11.77 6.03 -3.13
N LEU A 305 -12.50 5.88 -2.02
CA LEU A 305 -12.45 4.67 -1.21
C LEU A 305 -12.98 3.45 -1.97
N LYS A 306 -14.04 3.62 -2.75
CA LYS A 306 -14.62 2.57 -3.60
C LYS A 306 -13.66 2.18 -4.73
N ALA A 307 -12.99 3.16 -5.35
CA ALA A 307 -11.94 2.91 -6.35
C ALA A 307 -10.76 2.15 -5.75
N ILE A 308 -10.31 2.51 -4.56
CA ILE A 308 -9.24 1.78 -3.84
C ILE A 308 -9.71 0.36 -3.49
N ALA A 309 -10.93 0.20 -2.98
CA ALA A 309 -11.49 -1.11 -2.63
C ALA A 309 -11.63 -2.01 -3.87
N ASN A 310 -12.07 -1.46 -5.00
CA ASN A 310 -12.19 -2.17 -6.26
C ASN A 310 -10.81 -2.57 -6.81
N ALA A 311 -9.83 -1.66 -6.80
CA ALA A 311 -8.45 -1.95 -7.19
C ALA A 311 -7.83 -3.04 -6.30
N LEU A 312 -8.14 -3.03 -5.00
CA LEU A 312 -7.69 -4.06 -4.06
C LEU A 312 -8.37 -5.42 -4.32
N ALA A 313 -9.66 -5.41 -4.65
CA ALA A 313 -10.41 -6.61 -5.01
C ALA A 313 -9.93 -7.20 -6.34
N GLU A 314 -9.63 -6.36 -7.32
CA GLU A 314 -9.04 -6.75 -8.61
C GLU A 314 -7.62 -7.32 -8.41
N ALA A 315 -6.79 -6.64 -7.61
CA ALA A 315 -5.47 -7.13 -7.24
C ALA A 315 -5.51 -8.49 -6.51
N ARG A 316 -6.58 -8.75 -5.78
CA ARG A 316 -6.79 -10.03 -5.08
C ARG A 316 -7.24 -11.14 -6.04
N ARG A 317 -8.00 -10.82 -7.09
CA ARG A 317 -8.51 -11.78 -8.08
C ARG A 317 -7.51 -12.09 -9.18
N ASP A 318 -6.93 -11.06 -9.76
CA ASP A 318 -6.12 -11.13 -10.99
C ASP A 318 -4.61 -10.93 -10.72
N GLY A 319 -4.23 -10.72 -9.46
CA GLY A 319 -2.88 -10.31 -9.06
C GLY A 319 -2.70 -8.78 -9.15
N PHE A 320 -1.64 -8.29 -8.51
CA PHE A 320 -1.35 -6.86 -8.56
C PHE A 320 -0.97 -6.42 -9.98
N PRO A 321 -1.48 -5.28 -10.47
CA PRO A 321 -1.05 -4.75 -11.76
C PRO A 321 0.47 -4.56 -11.77
N GLY A 322 1.12 -4.88 -12.89
CA GLY A 322 2.59 -4.92 -13.00
C GLY A 322 3.29 -3.66 -12.52
N TRP A 323 2.71 -2.47 -12.76
CA TRP A 323 3.27 -1.21 -12.29
C TRP A 323 3.25 -1.08 -10.75
N ALA A 324 2.20 -1.58 -10.08
CA ALA A 324 2.08 -1.51 -8.61
C ALA A 324 3.13 -2.38 -7.92
N LEU A 325 3.43 -3.52 -8.52
CA LEU A 325 4.44 -4.41 -8.02
C LEU A 325 5.85 -3.84 -8.29
N VAL A 326 6.09 -3.18 -9.42
CA VAL A 326 7.34 -2.43 -9.67
C VAL A 326 7.53 -1.34 -8.60
N LEU A 327 6.48 -0.62 -8.27
CA LEU A 327 6.51 0.43 -7.25
C LEU A 327 6.78 -0.16 -5.86
N LEU A 328 6.13 -1.27 -5.51
CA LEU A 328 6.37 -2.00 -4.26
C LEU A 328 7.80 -2.53 -4.19
N ALA A 329 8.31 -3.12 -5.27
CA ALA A 329 9.69 -3.59 -5.36
C ALA A 329 10.69 -2.44 -5.21
N ALA A 330 10.43 -1.28 -5.82
CA ALA A 330 11.25 -0.08 -5.67
C ALA A 330 11.24 0.46 -4.23
N LEU A 331 10.08 0.49 -3.57
CA LEU A 331 9.96 0.88 -2.17
C LEU A 331 10.69 -0.09 -1.24
N CYS A 332 10.57 -1.40 -1.47
CA CYS A 332 11.30 -2.43 -0.73
C CYS A 332 12.82 -2.30 -0.95
N ALA A 333 13.27 -2.08 -2.19
CA ALA A 333 14.67 -1.86 -2.51
C ALA A 333 15.22 -0.59 -1.84
N MET A 334 14.46 0.50 -1.85
CA MET A 334 14.81 1.75 -1.18
C MET A 334 14.86 1.57 0.35
N GLY A 335 13.88 0.89 0.92
CA GLY A 335 13.86 0.54 2.35
C GLY A 335 15.08 -0.32 2.75
N LEU A 336 15.42 -1.33 1.92
CA LEU A 336 16.59 -2.18 2.12
C LEU A 336 17.89 -1.37 1.99
N ALA A 337 18.01 -0.52 0.97
CA ALA A 337 19.16 0.36 0.79
C ALA A 337 19.35 1.32 1.98
N MET A 338 18.26 1.90 2.47
CA MET A 338 18.27 2.78 3.63
C MET A 338 18.65 2.02 4.92
N TRP A 339 18.14 0.79 5.09
CA TRP A 339 18.49 -0.08 6.20
C TRP A 339 19.96 -0.51 6.14
N VAL A 340 20.45 -0.95 4.98
CA VAL A 340 21.88 -1.30 4.74
C VAL A 340 22.75 -0.08 4.98
N SER A 341 22.41 1.09 4.46
CA SER A 341 23.15 2.34 4.68
C SER A 341 23.24 2.69 6.16
N ARG A 342 22.15 2.53 6.91
CA ARG A 342 22.18 2.74 8.38
C ARG A 342 22.93 1.64 9.12
N ALA A 343 22.87 0.40 8.66
CA ALA A 343 23.58 -0.71 9.28
C ALA A 343 25.10 -0.66 9.00
N THR A 344 25.51 -0.26 7.79
CA THR A 344 26.91 -0.13 7.39
C THR A 344 27.52 1.22 7.77
N GLY A 345 26.71 2.25 7.99
CA GLY A 345 27.13 3.56 8.49
C GLY A 345 27.56 3.56 9.95
N ARG A 346 27.45 2.45 10.67
CA ARG A 346 28.17 2.26 11.92
C ARG A 346 29.64 2.10 11.56
N PRO A 347 30.52 3.03 11.99
CA PRO A 347 31.93 2.89 11.70
C PRO A 347 32.37 1.52 12.19
N TYR A 348 32.83 0.69 11.29
CA TYR A 348 33.46 -0.57 11.63
C TYR A 348 34.76 -0.18 12.36
N GLN A 349 34.66 -0.03 13.67
CA GLN A 349 35.86 0.05 14.48
C GLN A 349 36.55 -1.30 14.32
N SER A 350 37.60 -1.32 13.53
CA SER A 350 38.46 -2.49 13.44
C SER A 350 38.81 -2.86 14.89
N PRO A 351 38.58 -4.11 15.30
CA PRO A 351 38.96 -4.50 16.65
C PRO A 351 40.43 -4.18 16.82
N LEU A 352 40.75 -3.25 17.74
CA LEU A 352 42.13 -2.90 18.07
C LEU A 352 42.84 -4.20 18.38
N PRO A 353 44.03 -4.45 17.80
CA PRO A 353 44.81 -5.63 18.10
C PRO A 353 44.95 -5.78 19.62
N ARG A 354 44.78 -6.98 20.14
CA ARG A 354 44.77 -7.26 21.61
C ARG A 354 45.99 -6.70 22.40
N TYR A 355 47.08 -6.41 21.69
CA TYR A 355 48.30 -5.80 22.25
C TYR A 355 48.29 -4.26 22.17
N ALA A 356 47.37 -3.64 21.45
CA ALA A 356 47.18 -2.20 21.47
C ALA A 356 45.96 -1.85 22.34
N ARG A 357 45.96 -2.27 23.60
CA ARG A 357 45.12 -1.65 24.59
C ARG A 357 45.63 -0.21 24.72
N ALA A 358 44.93 0.71 24.09
CA ALA A 358 45.10 2.11 24.44
C ALA A 358 44.83 2.19 25.92
N VAL A 359 45.87 2.50 26.69
CA VAL A 359 45.72 2.91 28.09
C VAL A 359 44.66 4.01 28.03
N PRO A 360 43.56 3.88 28.81
CA PRO A 360 42.49 4.88 28.73
C PRO A 360 43.14 6.25 28.90
N LEU A 361 42.83 7.19 28.01
CA LEU A 361 43.35 8.57 28.08
C LEU A 361 43.18 9.19 29.47
N ILE A 362 42.21 8.71 30.25
CA ILE A 362 41.92 9.01 31.63
C ILE A 362 43.17 8.78 32.53
N ALA A 363 43.96 7.74 32.29
CA ALA A 363 45.15 7.46 33.09
C ALA A 363 46.37 8.35 32.74
N GLN A 364 46.38 8.95 31.54
CA GLN A 364 47.50 9.77 31.08
C GLN A 364 47.29 11.28 31.32
N GLY A 365 46.05 11.76 31.47
CA GLY A 365 45.75 13.19 31.59
C GLY A 365 45.27 13.68 32.96
N GLY A 366 45.18 12.81 33.97
CA GLY A 366 44.64 13.16 35.27
C GLY A 366 43.26 13.83 35.20
N VAL A 367 42.99 14.79 36.07
CA VAL A 367 41.72 15.55 36.10
C VAL A 367 41.47 16.31 34.80
N ALA A 368 42.52 16.92 34.21
CA ALA A 368 42.39 17.67 32.95
C ALA A 368 41.99 16.76 31.79
N GLY A 369 42.50 15.53 31.71
CA GLY A 369 42.12 14.55 30.69
C GLY A 369 40.67 14.10 30.81
N ARG A 370 40.17 13.93 32.06
CA ARG A 370 38.75 13.65 32.34
C ARG A 370 37.86 14.78 31.86
N PHE A 371 38.17 16.03 32.16
CA PHE A 371 37.39 17.18 31.71
C PHE A 371 37.40 17.32 30.18
N ALA A 372 38.54 17.15 29.56
CA ALA A 372 38.64 17.22 28.08
C ALA A 372 37.78 16.14 27.41
N MET A 373 37.74 14.91 27.93
CA MET A 373 36.94 13.83 27.40
C MET A 373 35.45 14.08 27.61
N LEU A 374 35.03 14.59 28.76
CA LEU A 374 33.62 14.91 29.02
C LEU A 374 33.12 16.12 28.22
N ALA A 375 34.00 17.09 27.93
CA ALA A 375 33.73 18.28 27.16
C ALA A 375 33.66 18.01 25.64
N ALA A 376 34.19 16.88 25.17
CA ALA A 376 34.16 16.55 23.73
C ALA A 376 32.75 16.39 23.22
N PRO A 377 32.40 17.03 22.07
CA PRO A 377 31.05 16.95 21.51
C PRO A 377 30.57 15.53 21.14
N SER A 378 31.52 14.62 20.94
CA SER A 378 31.29 13.20 20.64
C SER A 378 31.08 12.33 21.87
N SER A 379 31.30 12.84 23.10
CA SER A 379 31.15 12.04 24.32
C SER A 379 29.70 11.65 24.59
N PRO A 380 29.41 10.38 24.83
CA PRO A 380 28.07 9.94 25.18
C PRO A 380 27.66 10.55 26.54
N ARG A 381 26.46 11.17 26.57
CA ARG A 381 25.91 11.79 27.79
C ARG A 381 25.72 10.79 28.94
N SER A 382 25.59 9.51 28.64
CA SER A 382 25.61 8.45 29.67
C SER A 382 26.90 8.41 30.45
N LEU A 383 28.03 8.64 29.80
CA LEU A 383 29.33 8.70 30.50
C LEU A 383 29.39 9.88 31.44
N ALA A 384 28.95 11.07 31.04
CA ALA A 384 28.87 12.24 31.89
C ALA A 384 27.94 12.03 33.11
N LEU A 385 26.82 11.32 32.90
CA LEU A 385 25.90 10.98 33.99
C LEU A 385 26.52 9.99 35.00
N LEU A 386 27.26 8.98 34.54
CA LEU A 386 27.92 8.01 35.38
C LEU A 386 29.08 8.64 36.16
N GLU A 387 29.80 9.56 35.53
CA GLU A 387 30.85 10.32 36.23
C GLU A 387 30.27 11.22 37.33
N LEU A 388 29.09 11.85 37.06
CA LEU A 388 28.36 12.63 38.05
C LEU A 388 27.89 11.74 39.22
N LYS A 389 27.48 10.48 38.95
CA LYS A 389 27.15 9.48 39.96
C LYS A 389 28.37 9.17 40.85
N SER A 390 29.51 8.82 40.23
CA SER A 390 30.75 8.53 40.96
C SER A 390 31.17 9.71 41.86
N ALA A 391 31.13 10.93 41.32
CA ALA A 391 31.47 12.13 42.09
C ALA A 391 30.54 12.34 43.28
N LEU A 392 29.23 12.11 43.12
CA LEU A 392 28.26 12.20 44.20
C LEU A 392 28.58 11.17 45.33
N TYR A 393 28.82 9.91 44.94
CA TYR A 393 29.14 8.84 45.89
C TYR A 393 30.45 9.11 46.61
N GLU A 394 31.50 9.49 45.88
CA GLU A 394 32.81 9.82 46.47
C GLU A 394 32.71 10.97 47.49
N CYS A 395 32.01 12.07 47.11
CA CYS A 395 31.82 13.23 47.98
C CYS A 395 31.02 12.87 49.25
N LEU A 396 29.92 12.14 49.11
CA LEU A 396 29.10 11.72 50.24
C LEU A 396 29.80 10.67 51.10
N ALA A 397 30.51 9.70 50.51
CA ALA A 397 31.28 8.70 51.25
C ALA A 397 32.37 9.34 52.10
N HIS A 398 33.10 10.31 51.53
CA HIS A 398 34.14 11.03 52.27
C HIS A 398 33.55 11.90 53.39
N LYS A 399 32.41 12.58 53.13
CA LYS A 399 31.81 13.50 54.10
C LYS A 399 31.09 12.78 55.23
N LEU A 400 30.48 11.64 54.96
CA LEU A 400 29.63 10.88 55.88
C LEU A 400 30.30 9.62 56.41
N ASP A 401 31.59 9.42 56.12
CA ASP A 401 32.43 8.28 56.53
C ASP A 401 31.75 6.92 56.25
N LEU A 402 31.27 6.75 55.01
CA LEU A 402 30.56 5.54 54.59
C LEU A 402 31.56 4.42 54.30
N ALA A 403 31.48 3.31 55.03
CA ALA A 403 32.39 2.17 54.87
C ALA A 403 32.12 1.32 53.60
N ALA A 404 30.95 1.44 52.98
CA ALA A 404 30.56 0.71 51.77
C ALA A 404 29.68 1.59 50.89
N GLU A 405 29.59 1.25 49.60
CA GLU A 405 28.74 1.95 48.64
C GLU A 405 27.25 1.52 48.83
N PRO A 406 26.40 2.38 49.41
CA PRO A 406 25.00 2.05 49.68
C PRO A 406 24.20 2.03 48.38
N GLY A 407 23.09 1.27 48.34
CA GLY A 407 22.17 1.28 47.22
C GLY A 407 21.49 2.65 47.03
N PRO A 408 20.90 2.92 45.82
CA PRO A 408 20.31 4.23 45.50
C PRO A 408 19.31 4.74 46.54
N ALA A 409 18.39 3.86 46.99
CA ALA A 409 17.37 4.22 47.96
C ALA A 409 17.93 4.48 49.36
N GLU A 410 19.00 3.77 49.72
CA GLU A 410 19.68 3.92 51.02
C GLU A 410 20.51 5.20 51.03
N LEU A 411 21.26 5.49 49.95
CA LEU A 411 22.00 6.72 49.80
C LEU A 411 21.08 7.96 49.88
N ALA A 412 19.90 7.90 49.25
CA ALA A 412 18.94 8.98 49.33
C ALA A 412 18.45 9.25 50.75
N LYS A 413 18.22 8.19 51.56
CA LYS A 413 17.84 8.33 52.97
C LYS A 413 19.00 8.87 53.84
N ILE A 414 20.24 8.43 53.57
CA ILE A 414 21.42 8.92 54.28
C ILE A 414 21.63 10.42 53.96
N ALA A 415 21.55 10.80 52.70
CA ALA A 415 21.68 12.19 52.29
C ALA A 415 20.56 13.08 52.85
N GLN A 416 19.32 12.57 52.92
CA GLN A 416 18.19 13.26 53.54
C GLN A 416 18.45 13.59 55.02
N ARG A 417 18.94 12.61 55.77
CA ARG A 417 19.24 12.79 57.20
C ARG A 417 20.41 13.76 57.43
N ALA A 418 21.47 13.62 56.64
CA ALA A 418 22.68 14.42 56.78
C ALA A 418 22.48 15.87 56.31
N GLY A 419 21.77 16.08 55.22
CA GLY A 419 21.55 17.39 54.60
C GLY A 419 20.25 18.07 55.04
N SER A 420 19.43 17.46 55.92
CA SER A 420 18.10 17.96 56.32
C SER A 420 17.25 18.33 55.08
N LEU A 421 17.31 17.49 54.03
CA LEU A 421 16.60 17.73 52.76
C LEU A 421 15.09 17.68 52.97
N ASP A 422 14.38 18.58 52.34
CA ASP A 422 12.94 18.53 52.29
C ASP A 422 12.42 17.33 51.45
N GLU A 423 11.17 16.97 51.59
CA GLU A 423 10.59 15.78 50.93
C GLU A 423 10.67 15.87 49.40
N SER A 424 10.58 17.09 48.85
CA SER A 424 10.68 17.31 47.41
C SER A 424 12.08 17.01 46.86
N SER A 425 13.11 17.51 47.53
CA SER A 425 14.52 17.26 47.19
C SER A 425 14.92 15.81 47.41
N HIS A 426 14.41 15.17 48.49
CA HIS A 426 14.59 13.74 48.69
C HIS A 426 13.99 12.89 47.59
N SER A 427 12.75 13.18 47.19
CA SER A 427 12.08 12.49 46.08
C SER A 427 12.83 12.67 44.75
N ALA A 428 13.27 13.90 44.45
CA ALA A 428 14.07 14.20 43.27
C ALA A 428 15.39 13.46 43.23
N LEU A 429 16.10 13.42 44.39
CA LEU A 429 17.35 12.68 44.51
C LEU A 429 17.13 11.18 44.27
N LYS A 430 16.12 10.59 44.88
CA LYS A 430 15.81 9.17 44.73
C LYS A 430 15.51 8.83 43.25
N GLU A 431 14.73 9.67 42.56
CA GLU A 431 14.43 9.50 41.10
C GLU A 431 15.73 9.52 40.29
N ILE A 432 16.60 10.51 40.52
CA ILE A 432 17.84 10.66 39.77
C ILE A 432 18.82 9.51 40.06
N LEU A 433 18.96 9.06 41.29
CA LEU A 433 19.83 7.93 41.65
C LEU A 433 19.34 6.63 41.03
N THR A 434 18.02 6.40 40.98
CA THR A 434 17.44 5.24 40.32
C THR A 434 17.75 5.27 38.82
N PHE A 435 17.55 6.42 38.17
CA PHE A 435 17.86 6.60 36.74
C PHE A 435 19.36 6.42 36.45
N MET A 436 20.26 6.92 37.33
CA MET A 436 21.70 6.72 37.19
C MET A 436 22.08 5.23 37.31
N HIS A 437 21.45 4.51 38.20
CA HIS A 437 21.68 3.07 38.39
C HIS A 437 21.17 2.23 37.22
N GLU A 438 19.98 2.57 36.67
CA GLU A 438 19.45 1.93 35.47
C GLU A 438 20.34 2.19 34.23
N THR A 439 20.86 3.43 34.12
CA THR A 439 21.80 3.81 33.05
C THR A 439 23.09 3.01 33.15
N GLU A 440 23.63 2.84 34.34
CA GLU A 440 24.83 2.04 34.61
C GLU A 440 24.58 0.58 34.25
N SER A 441 23.50 -0.01 34.75
CA SER A 441 23.11 -1.39 34.43
C SER A 441 22.95 -1.62 32.92
N ALA A 442 22.39 -0.65 32.20
CA ALA A 442 22.26 -0.72 30.74
C ALA A 442 23.65 -0.67 30.06
N VAL A 443 24.57 0.21 30.53
CA VAL A 443 25.91 0.32 29.96
C VAL A 443 26.73 -0.93 30.22
N VAL A 444 26.69 -1.47 31.47
CA VAL A 444 27.37 -2.71 31.83
C VAL A 444 26.84 -3.90 31.00
N ALA A 445 25.53 -3.95 30.74
CA ALA A 445 24.92 -4.98 29.91
C ALA A 445 25.14 -4.75 28.39
N GLY A 446 25.93 -3.75 27.98
CA GLY A 446 26.18 -3.41 26.58
C GLY A 446 24.95 -2.88 25.83
N ARG A 447 23.88 -2.48 26.54
CA ARG A 447 22.68 -1.91 25.96
C ARG A 447 22.81 -0.41 25.72
N PRO A 448 22.22 0.15 24.66
CA PRO A 448 22.29 1.59 24.40
C PRO A 448 21.54 2.38 25.50
N ALA A 449 22.25 3.15 26.29
CA ALA A 449 21.66 4.06 27.25
C ALA A 449 21.48 5.45 26.63
N ARG A 450 20.22 5.90 26.50
CA ARG A 450 19.88 7.23 25.93
C ARG A 450 19.64 8.22 27.06
N VAL A 451 20.55 9.17 27.24
CA VAL A 451 20.41 10.26 28.20
C VAL A 451 20.12 11.56 27.48
N SER A 452 18.98 12.21 27.77
CA SER A 452 18.63 13.50 27.19
C SER A 452 19.47 14.63 27.84
N ARG A 453 19.65 15.76 27.13
CA ARG A 453 20.33 16.93 27.65
C ARG A 453 19.59 17.50 28.88
N ALA A 454 18.28 17.52 28.85
CA ALA A 454 17.45 17.99 29.96
C ALA A 454 17.62 17.13 31.20
N MET A 455 17.67 15.78 31.05
CA MET A 455 17.88 14.88 32.18
C MET A 455 19.27 15.03 32.81
N LEU A 456 20.32 15.18 31.99
CA LEU A 456 21.68 15.42 32.49
C LEU A 456 21.76 16.76 33.23
N SER A 457 21.12 17.82 32.73
CA SER A 457 21.07 19.13 33.41
C SER A 457 20.32 19.03 34.74
N ARG A 458 19.16 18.35 34.77
CA ARG A 458 18.39 18.13 36.01
C ARG A 458 19.21 17.32 37.02
N ALA A 459 19.86 16.25 36.59
CA ALA A 459 20.71 15.45 37.45
C ALA A 459 21.85 16.27 38.04
N SER A 460 22.53 17.12 37.26
CA SER A 460 23.61 17.97 37.73
C SER A 460 23.13 19.06 38.70
N GLN A 461 21.89 19.55 38.55
CA GLN A 461 21.29 20.50 39.48
C GLN A 461 20.99 19.83 40.82
N VAL A 462 20.26 18.70 40.81
CA VAL A 462 19.91 17.96 42.04
C VAL A 462 21.17 17.52 42.80
N VAL A 463 22.18 17.02 42.10
CA VAL A 463 23.45 16.62 42.74
C VAL A 463 24.13 17.81 43.41
N ARG A 464 24.17 18.99 42.77
CA ARG A 464 24.73 20.19 43.40
C ARG A 464 23.97 20.65 44.66
N GLU A 465 22.63 20.66 44.57
CA GLU A 465 21.77 21.03 45.71
C GLU A 465 21.98 20.08 46.90
N VAL A 466 22.09 18.78 46.64
CA VAL A 466 22.35 17.77 47.69
C VAL A 466 23.74 17.91 48.29
N LEU A 467 24.77 18.12 47.45
CA LEU A 467 26.13 18.31 47.95
C LEU A 467 26.25 19.61 48.78
N ALA A 468 25.59 20.70 48.37
CA ALA A 468 25.50 21.93 49.15
C ALA A 468 24.81 21.71 50.48
N ALA A 469 23.65 21.06 50.51
CA ALA A 469 22.89 20.73 51.71
C ALA A 469 23.70 19.85 52.71
N CYS A 470 24.49 18.90 52.17
CA CYS A 470 25.37 18.04 52.99
C CYS A 470 26.67 18.73 53.38
N GLY A 471 26.92 19.99 52.99
CA GLY A 471 28.16 20.71 53.26
C GLY A 471 29.39 20.10 52.57
N ALA A 472 29.16 19.44 51.44
CA ALA A 472 30.18 18.73 50.63
C ALA A 472 30.64 19.54 49.40
N ASP A 473 30.24 20.81 49.26
CA ASP A 473 30.58 21.71 48.13
C ASP A 473 32.08 22.07 48.05
N GLY A 474 32.84 21.84 49.11
CA GLY A 474 34.28 21.99 49.12
C GLY A 474 34.96 20.71 48.72
N GLY A 475 35.34 20.55 47.43
CA GLY A 475 36.18 19.42 47.03
C GLY A 475 37.47 19.34 47.88
N PRO A 476 38.16 18.16 47.95
CA PRO A 476 39.28 17.89 48.86
C PRO A 476 40.52 18.78 48.68
N HIS A 477 40.46 19.87 47.94
CA HIS A 477 41.56 20.81 47.66
C HIS A 477 41.29 22.26 48.05
N ALA A 478 40.25 22.59 48.86
CA ALA A 478 39.98 23.97 49.30
C ALA A 478 40.68 24.36 50.64
N SER A 479 41.67 23.59 51.11
CA SER A 479 42.42 23.90 52.32
C SER A 479 43.90 24.26 52.11
N ALA A 480 44.18 25.07 51.06
CA ALA A 480 45.46 25.77 50.95
C ALA A 480 45.22 27.13 50.34
N GLY A 481 45.30 28.17 51.16
CA GLY A 481 44.98 29.55 50.82
C GLY A 481 45.68 30.06 49.61
N HIS A 482 44.82 30.31 48.58
CA HIS A 482 45.08 31.28 47.53
C HIS A 482 43.70 31.78 47.06
N GLY A 483 43.55 33.11 47.06
CA GLY A 483 42.32 33.79 46.70
C GLY A 483 41.76 33.38 45.35
N PRO A 484 40.46 33.68 45.10
CA PRO A 484 39.77 33.19 43.95
C PRO A 484 40.45 33.66 42.64
N PRO A 485 40.75 32.76 41.68
CA PRO A 485 41.19 33.21 40.37
C PRO A 485 40.07 34.03 39.75
N ARG A 486 40.37 35.27 39.40
CA ARG A 486 39.50 36.10 38.55
C ARG A 486 39.22 35.33 37.27
N VAL A 487 38.00 34.85 37.14
CA VAL A 487 37.48 34.35 35.88
C VAL A 487 37.43 35.51 34.90
N HIS A 488 38.40 35.58 33.99
CA HIS A 488 38.29 36.42 32.82
C HIS A 488 37.04 35.92 32.05
N GLN A 489 36.00 36.73 32.09
CA GLN A 489 34.90 36.62 31.12
C GLN A 489 35.49 36.78 29.74
N LEU A 490 35.73 35.71 29.05
CA LEU A 490 35.86 35.70 27.60
C LEU A 490 34.51 36.13 27.05
N ALA A 491 34.43 37.42 26.67
CA ALA A 491 33.32 37.97 25.95
C ALA A 491 33.06 37.11 24.70
N ALA A 492 31.90 36.55 24.65
CA ALA A 492 31.39 35.92 23.44
C ALA A 492 31.24 36.98 22.38
N ALA A 493 32.10 36.96 21.37
CA ALA A 493 31.88 37.73 20.15
C ALA A 493 30.58 37.27 19.48
N PRO A 494 29.70 38.20 19.08
CA PRO A 494 28.50 37.82 18.34
C PRO A 494 28.90 37.33 16.95
N PHE A 495 28.49 36.13 16.61
CA PHE A 495 28.50 35.65 15.23
C PHE A 495 27.60 36.57 14.42
N ALA A 496 28.20 37.36 13.52
CA ALA A 496 27.50 38.13 12.52
C ALA A 496 26.86 37.14 11.51
N GLU A 497 25.57 37.07 11.60
CA GLU A 497 24.71 36.41 10.63
C GLU A 497 24.71 37.23 9.34
N SER A 498 25.44 36.77 8.33
CA SER A 498 25.42 37.40 6.98
C SER A 498 24.09 37.07 6.33
N ALA A 499 23.22 38.06 6.27
CA ALA A 499 21.99 38.05 5.50
C ALA A 499 22.30 37.91 3.99
N PRO A 500 21.51 37.11 3.25
CA PRO A 500 21.62 37.06 1.80
C PRO A 500 21.04 38.34 1.18
N SER A 501 21.79 38.95 0.27
CA SER A 501 21.39 40.12 -0.53
C SER A 501 20.14 39.80 -1.37
N PRO A 502 19.21 40.78 -1.52
CA PRO A 502 18.05 40.61 -2.37
C PRO A 502 18.44 40.62 -3.85
N PRO A 503 17.68 39.93 -4.73
CA PRO A 503 17.94 39.92 -6.15
C PRO A 503 17.59 41.28 -6.76
N ASN A 504 18.52 41.78 -7.57
CA ASN A 504 18.46 43.00 -8.34
C ASN A 504 17.30 42.97 -9.35
N GLN A 505 16.27 43.75 -9.10
CA GLN A 505 15.24 44.13 -10.10
C GLN A 505 15.74 45.36 -10.81
N ASN A 506 16.30 45.21 -11.99
CA ASN A 506 16.32 46.26 -13.03
C ASN A 506 16.80 45.67 -14.35
N ALA A 507 15.90 45.73 -15.29
CA ALA A 507 16.10 45.90 -16.73
C ALA A 507 14.96 45.15 -17.44
N GLY A 508 14.08 45.71 -18.17
CA GLY A 508 14.10 46.92 -18.95
C GLY A 508 13.01 46.69 -19.98
N GLU A 509 12.07 47.61 -19.99
CA GLU A 509 11.11 47.75 -21.10
C GLU A 509 11.86 47.92 -22.41
N SER A 510 11.37 47.33 -23.49
CA SER A 510 11.07 48.04 -24.73
C SER A 510 10.41 47.18 -25.80
N PRO A 511 9.62 47.78 -26.69
CA PRO A 511 8.52 47.17 -27.43
C PRO A 511 8.92 46.79 -28.86
N GLY A 512 8.14 45.91 -29.42
CA GLY A 512 8.20 45.50 -30.79
C GLY A 512 7.07 44.55 -31.12
#